data_7ee830098753f42797b912f3493c07e3
#
_entry.id   7ee830098753f42797b912f3493c07e3
#
_cell.length_a   1.000
_cell.length_b   1.000
_cell.length_c   1.000
_cell.angle_alpha   90.00
_cell.angle_beta   90.00
_cell.angle_gamma   90.00
#
_symmetry.space_group_name_H-M   'P 1'
#
loop_
_entity.id
_entity.type
_entity.pdbx_description
1 polymer ?
#
loop_
_entity_poly.entity_id
_entity_poly.type
_entity_poly.pdbx_seq_one_letter_code
_entity_poly.pdbx_strand_id
1 'polypeptide(L)'
;MTNVDEAPANRPGDLDDRLRACILKLLSERGPGKTICPSEAARIERGDDWRSAMKPARRVAIKLAREGLISIYRKGKVVDPDSFKGVIRLGLPPS
;
A
#
# COMPACT_ATOMS: atom_id res chain seq x y z
N MET A 1 -25.76 -10.24 -15.21
CA MET A 1 -25.15 -9.84 -14.93
C MET A 1 -24.50 -9.40 -14.90
N THR A 2 -24.77 -9.32 -14.64
CA THR A 2 -23.95 -8.87 -14.43
C THR A 2 -23.20 -8.50 -14.12
N ASN A 3 -23.42 -8.52 -14.08
CA ASN A 3 -22.56 -8.06 -13.69
C ASN A 3 -21.92 -7.63 -13.33
N VAL A 4 -22.28 -7.80 -13.33
CA VAL A 4 -21.59 -7.16 -13.05
C VAL A 4 -20.98 -6.81 -12.74
N ASP A 5 -21.29 -7.07 -12.70
CA ASP A 5 -20.53 -6.67 -12.36
C ASP A 5 -19.91 -6.28 -12.11
N GLU A 6 -20.15 -6.54 -12.33
CA GLU A 6 -19.46 -6.09 -12.07
C GLU A 6 -18.88 -5.44 -11.77
N ALA A 7 -19.03 -5.40 -11.60
CA ALA A 7 -18.48 -4.65 -11.28
C ALA A 7 -18.07 -4.21 -10.92
N PRO A 8 -17.89 -4.27 -10.68
CA PRO A 8 -17.52 -3.61 -10.30
C PRO A 8 -16.84 -3.08 -10.07
N ALA A 9 -17.03 -3.36 -10.39
CA ALA A 9 -16.03 -2.79 -9.86
C ALA A 9 -15.45 -1.49 -10.12
N ASN A 10 -15.61 -0.72 -10.78
CA ASN A 10 -15.17 0.53 -10.88
C ASN A 10 -15.73 1.45 -9.97
N ARG A 11 -15.83 1.01 -8.86
CA ARG A 11 -16.47 1.66 -7.80
C ARG A 11 -15.58 2.68 -7.17
N PRO A 12 -16.10 3.72 -6.53
CA PRO A 12 -15.31 4.62 -5.71
C PRO A 12 -14.57 3.79 -4.68
N GLY A 13 -13.34 4.04 -4.48
CA GLY A 13 -12.57 3.25 -3.57
C GLY A 13 -11.83 2.09 -4.21
N ASP A 14 -12.14 1.80 -5.46
CA ASP A 14 -11.44 0.73 -6.13
C ASP A 14 -9.94 0.95 -6.18
N LEU A 15 -9.49 2.19 -6.28
CA LEU A 15 -8.06 2.47 -6.25
C LEU A 15 -7.47 2.07 -4.90
N ASP A 16 -8.15 2.41 -3.81
CA ASP A 16 -7.69 2.02 -2.48
C ASP A 16 -7.62 0.50 -2.35
N ASP A 17 -8.63 -0.21 -2.84
CA ASP A 17 -8.66 -1.67 -2.78
C ASP A 17 -7.53 -2.26 -3.63
N ARG A 18 -7.28 -1.72 -4.80
CA ARG A 18 -6.20 -2.19 -5.65
C ARG A 18 -4.84 -1.90 -5.05
N LEU A 19 -4.67 -0.72 -4.43
CA LEU A 19 -3.43 -0.38 -3.77
C LEU A 19 -3.17 -1.30 -2.59
N ARG A 20 -4.22 -1.60 -1.82
CA ARG A 20 -4.13 -2.53 -0.70
C ARG A 20 -3.65 -3.90 -1.18
N ALA A 21 -4.30 -4.45 -2.19
CA ALA A 21 -3.93 -5.75 -2.72
C ALA A 21 -2.52 -5.72 -3.32
N CYS A 22 -2.16 -4.64 -4.00
CA CYS A 22 -0.85 -4.48 -4.61
C CYS A 22 0.26 -4.45 -3.56
N ILE A 23 0.08 -3.68 -2.50
CA ILE A 23 1.05 -3.59 -1.41
C ILE A 23 1.25 -4.96 -0.77
N LEU A 24 0.16 -5.63 -0.43
CA LEU A 24 0.24 -6.95 0.21
C LEU A 24 0.92 -7.98 -0.70
N LYS A 25 0.61 -7.93 -1.98
CA LYS A 25 1.23 -8.84 -2.95
C LYS A 25 2.72 -8.58 -3.08
N LEU A 26 3.12 -7.32 -3.23
CA LEU A 26 4.53 -6.96 -3.35
C LEU A 26 5.32 -7.42 -2.12
N LEU A 27 4.77 -7.20 -0.92
CA LEU A 27 5.46 -7.59 0.30
C LEU A 27 5.54 -9.10 0.44
N SER A 28 4.50 -9.80 0.04
CA SER A 28 4.50 -11.27 0.04
C SER A 28 5.58 -11.80 -0.90
N GLU A 29 5.72 -11.18 -2.06
CA GLU A 29 6.73 -11.62 -3.05
C GLU A 29 8.15 -11.28 -2.62
N ARG A 30 8.35 -10.13 -1.98
CA ARG A 30 9.67 -9.72 -1.51
C ARG A 30 10.12 -10.49 -0.29
N GLY A 31 9.18 -10.82 0.57
CA GLY A 31 9.44 -11.61 1.77
C GLY A 31 9.93 -10.80 2.97
N PRO A 32 10.16 -11.48 4.11
CA PRO A 32 10.57 -10.81 5.33
C PRO A 32 11.91 -10.08 5.18
N GLY A 33 12.03 -8.95 5.83
CA GLY A 33 13.27 -8.19 5.80
C GLY A 33 13.44 -7.29 4.59
N LYS A 34 12.50 -7.33 3.65
CA LYS A 34 12.56 -6.49 2.45
C LYS A 34 11.49 -5.43 2.54
N THR A 35 11.75 -4.29 1.95
CA THR A 35 10.78 -3.18 1.97
C THR A 35 10.51 -2.67 0.57
N ILE A 36 9.40 -1.97 0.42
CA ILE A 36 9.05 -1.28 -0.82
C ILE A 36 8.77 0.18 -0.53
N CYS A 37 8.90 1.01 -1.55
CA CYS A 37 8.44 2.38 -1.47
C CYS A 37 6.96 2.41 -1.83
N PRO A 38 6.14 3.23 -1.19
CA PRO A 38 4.73 3.36 -1.60
C PRO A 38 4.55 3.69 -3.08
N SER A 39 5.52 4.38 -3.68
CA SER A 39 5.47 4.70 -5.11
C SER A 39 5.51 3.47 -6.00
N GLU A 40 6.04 2.35 -5.53
CA GLU A 40 6.06 1.12 -6.33
C GLU A 40 4.63 0.65 -6.59
N ALA A 41 3.78 0.65 -5.55
CA ALA A 41 2.38 0.29 -5.71
C ALA A 41 1.65 1.33 -6.56
N ALA A 42 1.92 2.61 -6.32
CA ALA A 42 1.29 3.68 -7.08
C ALA A 42 1.60 3.55 -8.57
N ARG A 43 2.83 3.22 -8.92
CA ARG A 43 3.24 3.06 -10.32
C ARG A 43 2.59 1.85 -10.97
N ILE A 44 2.43 0.76 -10.24
CA ILE A 44 1.75 -0.41 -10.77
C ILE A 44 0.30 -0.09 -11.09
N GLU A 45 -0.36 0.68 -10.22
CA GLU A 45 -1.78 0.97 -10.41
C GLU A 45 -2.07 2.12 -11.38
N ARG A 46 -1.16 3.08 -11.50
CA ARG A 46 -1.41 4.29 -12.30
C ARG A 46 -0.37 4.61 -13.35
N GLY A 47 0.69 3.81 -13.47
CA GLY A 47 1.72 4.05 -14.49
C GLY A 47 2.31 5.45 -14.40
N ASP A 48 2.28 6.20 -15.49
CA ASP A 48 2.86 7.54 -15.51
C ASP A 48 2.13 8.54 -14.63
N ASP A 49 0.90 8.25 -14.25
CA ASP A 49 0.13 9.10 -13.36
C ASP A 49 0.26 8.66 -11.89
N TRP A 50 1.35 8.02 -11.55
CA TRP A 50 1.55 7.44 -10.23
C TRP A 50 1.50 8.48 -9.10
N ARG A 51 1.87 9.72 -9.40
CA ARG A 51 1.85 10.75 -8.36
C ARG A 51 0.45 11.01 -7.82
N SER A 52 -0.57 10.84 -8.66
CA SER A 52 -1.96 10.99 -8.22
C SER A 52 -2.38 9.91 -7.23
N ALA A 53 -1.66 8.78 -7.20
CA ALA A 53 -1.95 7.67 -6.30
C ALA A 53 -1.12 7.68 -5.02
N MET A 54 -0.21 8.65 -4.85
CA MET A 54 0.67 8.64 -3.67
C MET A 54 -0.08 8.89 -2.37
N LYS A 55 -0.98 9.88 -2.32
CA LYS A 55 -1.77 10.10 -1.11
C LYS A 55 -2.64 8.90 -0.77
N PRO A 56 -3.39 8.32 -1.73
CA PRO A 56 -4.11 7.09 -1.45
C PRO A 56 -3.19 5.94 -1.01
N ALA A 57 -2.02 5.79 -1.63
CA ALA A 57 -1.11 4.70 -1.26
C ALA A 57 -0.64 4.86 0.19
N ARG A 58 -0.31 6.07 0.62
CA ARG A 58 0.10 6.31 2.00
C ARG A 58 -1.05 6.06 2.97
N ARG A 59 -2.26 6.50 2.62
CA ARG A 59 -3.45 6.29 3.44
C ARG A 59 -3.74 4.79 3.63
N VAL A 60 -3.65 4.03 2.53
CA VAL A 60 -3.87 2.59 2.57
C VAL A 60 -2.77 1.91 3.41
N ALA A 61 -1.53 2.35 3.27
CA ALA A 61 -0.42 1.79 4.04
C ALA A 61 -0.61 2.02 5.54
N ILE A 62 -1.06 3.21 5.92
CA ILE A 62 -1.34 3.50 7.33
C ILE A 62 -2.42 2.56 7.87
N LYS A 63 -3.47 2.36 7.09
CA LYS A 63 -4.56 1.49 7.48
C LYS A 63 -4.09 0.04 7.63
N LEU A 64 -3.29 -0.45 6.68
CA LEU A 64 -2.73 -1.79 6.76
C LEU A 64 -1.83 -1.96 7.99
N ALA A 65 -1.05 -0.94 8.32
CA ALA A 65 -0.19 -0.98 9.48
C ALA A 65 -1.00 -1.00 10.78
N ARG A 66 -2.09 -0.25 10.83
CA ARG A 66 -2.99 -0.28 11.98
C ARG A 66 -3.63 -1.65 12.17
N GLU A 67 -3.87 -2.36 11.07
CA GLU A 67 -4.42 -3.71 11.11
C GLU A 67 -3.36 -4.76 11.47
N GLY A 68 -2.10 -4.37 11.52
CA GLY A 68 -1.01 -5.28 11.85
C GLY A 68 -0.54 -6.14 10.69
N LEU A 69 -1.00 -5.84 9.48
CA LEU A 69 -0.64 -6.65 8.30
C LEU A 69 0.69 -6.24 7.68
N ILE A 70 1.11 -5.01 7.89
CA ILE A 70 2.41 -4.52 7.45
C ILE A 70 3.00 -3.63 8.53
N SER A 71 4.25 -3.24 8.36
CA SER A 71 4.86 -2.21 9.19
C SER A 71 5.35 -1.08 8.31
N ILE A 72 5.36 0.12 8.88
CA ILE A 72 5.92 1.29 8.22
C ILE A 72 7.31 1.49 8.79
N TYR A 73 8.29 1.63 7.90
CA TYR A 73 9.68 1.79 8.28
C TYR A 73 10.19 3.18 7.88
N ARG A 74 11.02 3.72 8.70
CA ARG A 74 11.73 4.96 8.38
C ARG A 74 13.16 4.81 8.88
N LYS A 75 14.11 4.98 7.97
CA LYS A 75 15.52 4.80 8.29
C LYS A 75 15.80 3.44 8.94
N GLY A 76 15.15 2.42 8.43
CA GLY A 76 15.36 1.04 8.89
C GLY A 76 14.65 0.66 10.17
N LYS A 77 13.85 1.54 10.74
CA LYS A 77 13.14 1.27 12.00
C LYS A 77 11.64 1.35 11.81
N VAL A 78 10.91 0.49 12.51
CA VAL A 78 9.45 0.54 12.51
C VAL A 78 9.02 1.82 13.21
N VAL A 79 8.08 2.52 12.61
CA VAL A 79 7.52 3.74 13.19
C VAL A 79 6.02 3.59 13.39
N ASP A 80 5.49 4.41 14.29
CA ASP A 80 4.06 4.44 14.58
C ASP A 80 3.32 4.95 13.34
N PRO A 81 2.32 4.20 12.82
CA PRO A 81 1.60 4.64 11.64
C PRO A 81 0.84 5.96 11.84
N ASP A 82 0.62 6.35 13.06
CA ASP A 82 -0.13 7.58 13.35
C ASP A 82 0.76 8.79 13.62
N SER A 83 2.08 8.63 13.66
CA SER A 83 2.91 9.74 14.04
C SER A 83 4.30 9.73 13.39
N PHE A 84 4.34 9.53 12.09
CA PHE A 84 5.60 9.61 11.36
C PHE A 84 5.63 10.84 10.46
N LYS A 85 6.83 11.22 10.06
CA LYS A 85 7.03 12.28 9.08
C LYS A 85 8.08 11.86 8.07
N GLY A 86 7.96 12.35 6.85
CA GLY A 86 8.98 12.18 5.82
C GLY A 86 8.82 10.91 5.01
N VAL A 87 9.92 10.51 4.40
CA VAL A 87 9.93 9.37 3.48
C VAL A 87 9.85 8.07 4.27
N ILE A 88 8.98 7.19 3.82
CA ILE A 88 8.76 5.91 4.48
C ILE A 88 8.92 4.75 3.51
N ARG A 89 9.12 3.58 4.08
CA ARG A 89 9.11 2.33 3.33
C ARG A 89 8.13 1.38 4.01
N LEU A 90 7.63 0.42 3.25
CA LEU A 90 6.65 -0.54 3.76
C LEU A 90 7.28 -1.92 3.76
N GLY A 91 6.98 -2.71 4.77
CA GLY A 91 7.50 -4.06 4.87
C GLY A 91 6.57 -4.95 5.67
N LEU A 92 6.88 -6.24 5.69
CA LEU A 92 6.15 -7.16 6.55
C LEU A 92 6.51 -6.84 8.00
N PRO A 93 5.60 -7.10 8.95
CA PRO A 93 5.91 -6.86 10.35
C PRO A 93 7.13 -7.69 10.78
N PRO A 94 7.97 -7.16 11.66
CA PRO A 94 9.10 -7.95 12.17
C PRO A 94 8.56 -9.11 12.99
N SER A 95 9.24 -10.23 12.91
CA SER A 95 8.80 -11.40 13.66
C SER A 95 9.42 -11.46 15.05
#